data_be988405a14adb54a990429e8754b1e0
#
_entry.id   be988405a14adb54a990429e8754b1e0
#
_cell.length_a   1.000
_cell.length_b   1.000
_cell.length_c   1.000
_cell.angle_alpha   90.00
_cell.angle_beta   90.00
_cell.angle_gamma   90.00
#
_symmetry.space_group_name_H-M   'P 1'
#
loop_
_entity.id
_entity.type
_entity.pdbx_description
1 polymer ?
#
loop_
_entity_poly.entity_id
_entity_poly.type
_entity_poly.pdbx_seq_one_letter_code
_entity_poly.pdbx_strand_id
1 'polypeptide(L)'
;MIHARIVYCVTRDLDAASVLADMECLSAEERARAAQFAFDEDRRDFVVAHALLRRMLTAFAPRDPAAWSFITSPSGKPGLANPDLEGGSIAFNLSHTRGLVACVVARGADVGIDVERVPAGDDVLDVARAHFSRAEVRDLERRAAAEQRERFTELWTLKEAHAKSTGAGIVSGDDLPSFAFSASGLIEASAAAEERAWTFALFRVLDYRVAVAVRADEPTTISISPSENDAVHGEARLLRVSRGAVIASEITPAGLIRVLERPRPS
;
A
#
# COMPACT_ATOMS: atom_id res chain seq x y z
N MET A 1 10.95 17.55 2.99
CA MET A 1 9.58 16.96 3.13
C MET A 1 9.47 15.80 2.16
N ILE A 2 9.11 14.64 2.63
CA ILE A 2 8.92 13.44 1.81
C ILE A 2 7.50 13.43 1.24
N HIS A 3 7.36 13.00 -0.01
CA HIS A 3 6.06 12.75 -0.62
C HIS A 3 5.95 11.30 -1.05
N ALA A 4 5.06 10.54 -0.39
CA ALA A 4 4.71 9.17 -0.74
C ALA A 4 3.42 9.19 -1.57
N ARG A 5 3.53 8.80 -2.84
CA ARG A 5 2.40 8.73 -3.76
C ARG A 5 1.89 7.31 -3.86
N ILE A 6 0.60 7.14 -3.59
CA ILE A 6 -0.11 5.87 -3.78
C ILE A 6 -1.02 5.98 -4.99
N VAL A 7 -0.98 4.97 -5.85
CA VAL A 7 -1.98 4.78 -6.90
C VAL A 7 -2.54 3.36 -6.76
N TYR A 8 -3.86 3.23 -6.88
CA TYR A 8 -4.54 1.95 -6.86
C TYR A 8 -5.38 1.76 -8.12
N CYS A 9 -5.72 0.51 -8.43
CA CYS A 9 -6.59 0.14 -9.53
C CYS A 9 -7.52 -1.01 -9.11
N VAL A 10 -8.82 -0.82 -9.29
CA VAL A 10 -9.82 -1.89 -9.13
C VAL A 10 -9.81 -2.71 -10.41
N THR A 11 -9.23 -3.91 -10.35
CA THR A 11 -8.92 -4.71 -11.54
C THR A 11 -10.08 -5.57 -12.02
N ARG A 12 -11.03 -5.89 -11.14
CA ARG A 12 -12.13 -6.83 -11.44
C ARG A 12 -13.03 -6.39 -12.59
N ASP A 13 -13.14 -5.07 -12.79
CA ASP A 13 -14.06 -4.48 -13.78
C ASP A 13 -13.33 -3.90 -15.01
N LEU A 14 -12.00 -4.13 -15.11
CA LEU A 14 -11.21 -3.69 -16.25
C LEU A 14 -11.57 -4.50 -17.50
N ASP A 15 -11.72 -3.79 -18.62
CA ASP A 15 -11.92 -4.42 -19.92
C ASP A 15 -10.61 -5.02 -20.50
N ALA A 16 -10.75 -5.91 -21.46
CA ALA A 16 -9.60 -6.58 -22.06
C ALA A 16 -8.68 -5.61 -22.83
N ALA A 17 -9.18 -4.51 -23.36
CA ALA A 17 -8.38 -3.52 -24.08
C ALA A 17 -7.46 -2.77 -23.13
N SER A 18 -7.95 -2.39 -21.95
CA SER A 18 -7.14 -1.76 -20.89
C SER A 18 -6.02 -2.69 -20.42
N VAL A 19 -6.31 -3.97 -20.20
CA VAL A 19 -5.29 -4.96 -19.81
C VAL A 19 -4.25 -5.18 -20.92
N LEU A 20 -4.68 -5.15 -22.17
CA LEU A 20 -3.78 -5.28 -23.34
C LEU A 20 -2.83 -4.07 -23.44
N ALA A 21 -3.34 -2.86 -23.23
CA ALA A 21 -2.53 -1.64 -23.18
C ALA A 21 -1.52 -1.67 -22.02
N ASP A 22 -1.89 -2.26 -20.89
CA ASP A 22 -0.99 -2.46 -19.75
C ASP A 22 0.16 -3.44 -20.08
N MET A 23 -0.10 -4.48 -20.88
CA MET A 23 0.94 -5.42 -21.34
C MET A 23 2.08 -4.74 -22.12
N GLU A 24 1.82 -3.63 -22.80
CA GLU A 24 2.85 -2.86 -23.52
C GLU A 24 3.89 -2.24 -22.61
N CYS A 25 3.51 -1.91 -21.36
CA CYS A 25 4.41 -1.34 -20.36
C CYS A 25 5.37 -2.39 -19.75
N LEU A 26 5.07 -3.69 -19.90
CA LEU A 26 5.80 -4.77 -19.23
C LEU A 26 7.10 -5.12 -19.98
N SER A 27 8.11 -5.58 -19.24
CA SER A 27 9.29 -6.22 -19.83
C SER A 27 8.94 -7.55 -20.52
N ALA A 28 9.84 -8.05 -21.36
CA ALA A 28 9.65 -9.36 -21.99
C ALA A 28 9.54 -10.50 -20.95
N GLU A 29 10.28 -10.42 -19.86
CA GLU A 29 10.26 -11.40 -18.77
C GLU A 29 8.93 -11.36 -18.01
N GLU A 30 8.41 -10.17 -17.72
CA GLU A 30 7.11 -10.02 -17.05
C GLU A 30 5.97 -10.51 -17.95
N ARG A 31 6.02 -10.25 -19.28
CA ARG A 31 5.05 -10.80 -20.22
C ARG A 31 5.09 -12.33 -20.25
N ALA A 32 6.30 -12.90 -20.26
CA ALA A 32 6.47 -14.35 -20.20
C ALA A 32 5.93 -14.94 -18.89
N ARG A 33 6.14 -14.26 -17.77
CA ARG A 33 5.57 -14.66 -16.48
C ARG A 33 4.05 -14.52 -16.45
N ALA A 34 3.50 -13.46 -16.99
CA ALA A 34 2.05 -13.25 -17.10
C ALA A 34 1.37 -14.40 -17.86
N ALA A 35 2.02 -14.92 -18.90
CA ALA A 35 1.51 -16.05 -19.69
C ALA A 35 1.47 -17.39 -18.91
N GLN A 36 2.13 -17.49 -17.77
CA GLN A 36 2.19 -18.73 -16.96
C GLN A 36 1.06 -18.82 -15.92
N PHE A 37 0.31 -17.75 -15.69
CA PHE A 37 -0.81 -17.80 -14.75
C PHE A 37 -1.94 -18.67 -15.28
N ALA A 38 -2.41 -19.58 -14.41
CA ALA A 38 -3.49 -20.51 -14.74
C ALA A 38 -4.86 -19.81 -14.78
N PHE A 39 -5.05 -18.76 -13.99
CA PHE A 39 -6.31 -18.02 -13.89
C PHE A 39 -6.18 -16.62 -14.50
N ASP A 40 -7.18 -16.24 -15.29
CA ASP A 40 -7.20 -14.94 -15.97
C ASP A 40 -7.23 -13.76 -15.00
N GLU A 41 -7.88 -13.93 -13.84
CA GLU A 41 -7.92 -12.91 -12.80
C GLU A 41 -6.54 -12.63 -12.23
N ASP A 42 -5.79 -13.66 -11.88
CA ASP A 42 -4.44 -13.53 -11.32
C ASP A 42 -3.48 -12.95 -12.35
N ARG A 43 -3.63 -13.37 -13.63
CA ARG A 43 -2.87 -12.80 -14.75
C ARG A 43 -3.15 -11.31 -14.91
N ARG A 44 -4.43 -10.92 -14.87
CA ARG A 44 -4.85 -9.52 -14.97
C ARG A 44 -4.27 -8.69 -13.83
N ASP A 45 -4.43 -9.15 -12.59
CA ASP A 45 -3.93 -8.44 -11.42
C ASP A 45 -2.41 -8.26 -11.50
N PHE A 46 -1.68 -9.28 -11.94
CA PHE A 46 -0.23 -9.21 -12.16
C PHE A 46 0.14 -8.16 -13.23
N VAL A 47 -0.51 -8.20 -14.39
CA VAL A 47 -0.25 -7.27 -15.50
C VAL A 47 -0.49 -5.83 -15.08
N VAL A 48 -1.65 -5.57 -14.50
CA VAL A 48 -2.04 -4.22 -14.05
C VAL A 48 -1.11 -3.71 -12.96
N ALA A 49 -0.74 -4.56 -12.01
CA ALA A 49 0.15 -4.19 -10.92
C ALA A 49 1.54 -3.75 -11.42
N HIS A 50 2.12 -4.53 -12.34
CA HIS A 50 3.44 -4.22 -12.90
C HIS A 50 3.40 -2.99 -13.83
N ALA A 51 2.37 -2.85 -14.65
CA ALA A 51 2.18 -1.66 -15.49
C ALA A 51 2.01 -0.39 -14.65
N LEU A 52 1.18 -0.46 -13.59
CA LEU A 52 0.98 0.63 -12.64
C LEU A 52 2.30 1.10 -12.02
N LEU A 53 3.10 0.16 -11.51
CA LEU A 53 4.42 0.47 -10.95
C LEU A 53 5.30 1.20 -11.96
N ARG A 54 5.41 0.68 -13.18
CA ARG A 54 6.26 1.24 -14.22
C ARG A 54 5.85 2.65 -14.63
N ARG A 55 4.54 2.90 -14.78
CA ARG A 55 4.01 4.25 -15.04
C ARG A 55 4.29 5.19 -13.88
N MET A 56 4.10 4.75 -12.64
CA MET A 56 4.40 5.58 -11.47
C MET A 56 5.88 5.94 -11.40
N LEU A 57 6.78 4.98 -11.63
CA LEU A 57 8.22 5.25 -11.67
C LEU A 57 8.59 6.25 -12.77
N THR A 58 7.97 6.14 -13.97
CA THR A 58 8.17 7.07 -15.08
C THR A 58 7.73 8.50 -14.72
N ALA A 59 6.69 8.65 -13.88
CA ALA A 59 6.30 9.97 -13.36
C ALA A 59 7.29 10.57 -12.36
N PHE A 60 8.10 9.74 -11.69
CA PHE A 60 9.16 10.17 -10.76
C PHE A 60 10.48 10.46 -11.45
N ALA A 61 10.80 9.74 -12.54
CA ALA A 61 12.00 9.95 -13.32
C ALA A 61 11.71 9.57 -14.79
N PRO A 62 11.82 10.52 -15.74
CA PRO A 62 11.46 10.31 -17.14
C PRO A 62 12.24 9.15 -17.77
N ARG A 63 11.54 8.07 -18.07
CA ARG A 63 12.07 6.85 -18.70
C ARG A 63 10.93 6.09 -19.35
N ASP A 64 11.22 5.36 -20.44
CA ASP A 64 10.23 4.42 -21.00
C ASP A 64 9.79 3.42 -19.92
N PRO A 65 8.49 3.20 -19.72
CA PRO A 65 7.99 2.24 -18.73
C PRO A 65 8.62 0.85 -18.85
N ALA A 66 8.83 0.34 -20.06
CA ALA A 66 9.43 -0.98 -20.27
C ALA A 66 10.95 -1.02 -19.95
N ALA A 67 11.62 0.13 -19.88
CA ALA A 67 13.06 0.22 -19.60
C ALA A 67 13.40 0.23 -18.11
N TRP A 68 12.43 0.20 -17.20
CA TRP A 68 12.68 0.02 -15.78
C TRP A 68 13.15 -1.42 -15.52
N SER A 69 14.25 -1.56 -14.79
CA SER A 69 14.82 -2.83 -14.38
C SER A 69 14.80 -2.97 -12.86
N PHE A 70 14.51 -4.17 -12.39
CA PHE A 70 14.36 -4.47 -10.97
C PHE A 70 15.42 -5.48 -10.51
N ILE A 71 15.81 -5.34 -9.25
CA ILE A 71 16.64 -6.29 -8.52
C ILE A 71 15.90 -6.73 -7.27
N THR A 72 16.26 -7.89 -6.75
CA THR A 72 15.75 -8.37 -5.48
C THR A 72 16.85 -8.31 -4.44
N SER A 73 16.60 -7.66 -3.31
CA SER A 73 17.52 -7.62 -2.18
C SER A 73 17.68 -9.02 -1.57
N PRO A 74 18.71 -9.26 -0.75
CA PRO A 74 18.83 -10.51 0.01
C PRO A 74 17.63 -10.86 0.88
N SER A 75 16.89 -9.86 1.32
CA SER A 75 15.64 -10.02 2.09
C SER A 75 14.42 -10.28 1.22
N GLY A 76 14.55 -10.35 -0.12
CA GLY A 76 13.45 -10.54 -1.04
C GLY A 76 12.70 -9.26 -1.45
N LYS A 77 13.05 -8.09 -0.89
CA LYS A 77 12.42 -6.82 -1.25
C LYS A 77 12.88 -6.37 -2.65
N PRO A 78 11.94 -6.09 -3.58
CA PRO A 78 12.29 -5.53 -4.88
C PRO A 78 12.86 -4.11 -4.76
N GLY A 79 13.83 -3.80 -5.60
CA GLY A 79 14.44 -2.47 -5.73
C GLY A 79 14.70 -2.16 -7.20
N LEU A 80 15.13 -0.93 -7.49
CA LEU A 80 15.52 -0.51 -8.83
C LEU A 80 16.95 -0.92 -9.12
N ALA A 81 17.18 -1.53 -10.29
CA ALA A 81 18.51 -1.83 -10.82
C ALA A 81 19.08 -0.67 -11.66
N ASN A 82 18.24 0.30 -12.05
CA ASN A 82 18.66 1.43 -12.86
C ASN A 82 19.53 2.38 -12.02
N PRO A 83 20.79 2.60 -12.41
CA PRO A 83 21.67 3.58 -11.76
C PRO A 83 21.24 5.02 -12.12
N ASP A 84 21.79 6.00 -11.39
CA ASP A 84 21.80 7.42 -11.73
C ASP A 84 20.41 8.08 -11.84
N LEU A 85 19.61 7.92 -10.79
CA LEU A 85 18.38 8.68 -10.64
C LEU A 85 18.71 10.04 -10.01
N GLU A 86 18.60 11.10 -10.79
CA GLU A 86 18.72 12.46 -10.28
C GLU A 86 17.74 12.69 -9.11
N GLY A 87 18.22 13.34 -8.05
CA GLY A 87 17.39 13.66 -6.88
C GLY A 87 17.27 12.56 -5.83
N GLY A 88 18.14 11.55 -5.83
CA GLY A 88 18.25 10.53 -4.79
C GLY A 88 17.48 9.23 -5.08
N SER A 89 17.61 8.26 -4.16
CA SER A 89 17.01 6.93 -4.31
C SER A 89 15.48 6.98 -4.37
N ILE A 90 14.91 6.24 -5.30
CA ILE A 90 13.46 6.00 -5.37
C ILE A 90 13.19 4.64 -4.74
N ALA A 91 12.30 4.62 -3.75
CA ALA A 91 11.76 3.39 -3.18
C ALA A 91 10.32 3.19 -3.67
N PHE A 92 9.94 1.94 -3.80
CA PHE A 92 8.59 1.56 -4.17
C PHE A 92 8.19 0.27 -3.45
N ASN A 93 6.90 0.06 -3.38
CA ASN A 93 6.32 -1.21 -2.99
C ASN A 93 4.99 -1.43 -3.70
N LEU A 94 4.65 -2.69 -3.91
CA LEU A 94 3.49 -3.16 -4.65
C LEU A 94 2.75 -4.20 -3.83
N SER A 95 1.44 -4.11 -3.77
CA SER A 95 0.58 -5.13 -3.19
C SER A 95 -0.67 -5.33 -4.03
N HIS A 96 -1.18 -6.53 -4.03
CA HIS A 96 -2.44 -6.86 -4.68
C HIS A 96 -3.16 -7.97 -3.91
N THR A 97 -4.46 -7.90 -3.94
CA THR A 97 -5.37 -9.00 -3.62
C THR A 97 -6.37 -9.11 -4.76
N ARG A 98 -7.08 -10.22 -4.86
CA ARG A 98 -8.00 -10.44 -6.00
C ARG A 98 -8.95 -9.25 -6.19
N GLY A 99 -8.81 -8.56 -7.33
CA GLY A 99 -9.66 -7.45 -7.75
C GLY A 99 -9.20 -6.05 -7.34
N LEU A 100 -8.07 -5.90 -6.62
CA LEU A 100 -7.44 -4.62 -6.33
C LEU A 100 -5.92 -4.73 -6.32
N VAL A 101 -5.27 -3.80 -6.97
CA VAL A 101 -3.82 -3.60 -6.90
C VAL A 101 -3.52 -2.20 -6.39
N ALA A 102 -2.42 -2.04 -5.66
CA ALA A 102 -1.94 -0.73 -5.24
C ALA A 102 -0.42 -0.68 -5.24
N CYS A 103 0.11 0.49 -5.55
CA CYS A 103 1.54 0.76 -5.58
C CYS A 103 1.82 2.06 -4.81
N VAL A 104 2.91 2.08 -4.07
CA VAL A 104 3.46 3.29 -3.45
C VAL A 104 4.84 3.57 -4.00
N VAL A 105 5.13 4.84 -4.29
CA VAL A 105 6.46 5.32 -4.70
C VAL A 105 6.80 6.55 -3.87
N ALA A 106 8.03 6.60 -3.38
CA ALA A 106 8.58 7.79 -2.70
C ALA A 106 10.06 7.95 -3.01
N ARG A 107 10.56 9.17 -2.84
CA ARG A 107 11.99 9.49 -2.94
C ARG A 107 12.53 9.82 -1.55
N GLY A 108 13.69 9.23 -1.21
CA GLY A 108 14.36 9.51 0.06
C GLY A 108 13.67 8.92 1.30
N ALA A 109 12.87 7.87 1.15
CA ALA A 109 12.19 7.17 2.23
C ALA A 109 12.05 5.68 1.93
N ASP A 110 11.96 4.85 2.96
CA ASP A 110 11.49 3.47 2.80
C ASP A 110 9.97 3.42 2.80
N VAL A 111 9.39 2.62 1.91
CA VAL A 111 7.95 2.49 1.79
C VAL A 111 7.51 1.03 1.74
N GLY A 112 6.34 0.77 2.30
CA GLY A 112 5.62 -0.48 2.16
C GLY A 112 4.13 -0.22 2.02
N ILE A 113 3.45 -1.01 1.22
CA ILE A 113 2.01 -0.96 1.00
C ILE A 113 1.43 -2.36 1.10
N ASP A 114 0.25 -2.45 1.68
CA ASP A 114 -0.50 -3.69 1.66
C ASP A 114 -1.95 -3.46 1.31
N VAL A 115 -2.57 -4.48 0.71
CA VAL A 115 -3.97 -4.47 0.28
C VAL A 115 -4.63 -5.77 0.68
N GLU A 116 -5.70 -5.68 1.46
CA GLU A 116 -6.47 -6.82 1.90
C GLU A 116 -7.97 -6.60 1.73
N ARG A 117 -8.67 -7.68 1.37
CA ARG A 117 -10.12 -7.69 1.33
C ARG A 117 -10.66 -8.13 2.68
N VAL A 118 -11.71 -7.44 3.18
CA VAL A 118 -12.37 -7.88 4.41
C VAL A 118 -13.04 -9.24 4.16
N PRO A 119 -12.68 -10.30 4.91
CA PRO A 119 -13.22 -11.64 4.70
C PRO A 119 -14.71 -11.70 5.03
N ALA A 120 -15.46 -12.50 4.27
CA ALA A 120 -16.92 -12.58 4.43
C ALA A 120 -17.36 -13.48 5.60
N GLY A 121 -16.58 -14.51 6.00
CA GLY A 121 -17.07 -15.54 6.90
C GLY A 121 -16.05 -16.26 7.79
N ASP A 122 -14.78 -15.98 7.67
CA ASP A 122 -13.73 -16.71 8.39
C ASP A 122 -13.60 -16.23 9.84
N ASP A 123 -13.28 -17.16 10.76
CA ASP A 123 -12.87 -16.82 12.12
C ASP A 123 -11.44 -16.26 12.10
N VAL A 124 -11.33 -14.97 12.28
CA VAL A 124 -10.05 -14.24 12.25
C VAL A 124 -9.29 -14.30 13.58
N LEU A 125 -9.92 -14.78 14.64
CA LEU A 125 -9.33 -14.76 15.99
C LEU A 125 -8.16 -15.74 16.14
N ASP A 126 -8.21 -16.90 15.50
CA ASP A 126 -7.11 -17.86 15.59
C ASP A 126 -5.86 -17.34 14.90
N VAL A 127 -6.03 -16.70 13.75
CA VAL A 127 -4.91 -16.01 13.06
C VAL A 127 -4.40 -14.83 13.89
N ALA A 128 -5.31 -14.05 14.48
CA ALA A 128 -4.93 -12.95 15.35
C ALA A 128 -4.15 -13.43 16.57
N ARG A 129 -4.55 -14.51 17.23
CA ARG A 129 -3.83 -15.09 18.38
C ARG A 129 -2.42 -15.56 18.05
N ALA A 130 -2.19 -15.97 16.80
CA ALA A 130 -0.87 -16.42 16.34
C ALA A 130 0.08 -15.26 15.99
N HIS A 131 -0.46 -14.11 15.56
CA HIS A 131 0.35 -13.03 14.94
C HIS A 131 0.22 -11.66 15.58
N PHE A 132 -0.82 -11.44 16.41
CA PHE A 132 -1.09 -10.13 16.98
C PHE A 132 -0.66 -10.06 18.45
N SER A 133 -0.41 -8.86 18.93
CA SER A 133 -0.15 -8.64 20.34
C SER A 133 -1.38 -8.98 21.20
N ARG A 134 -1.15 -9.28 22.46
CA ARG A 134 -2.25 -9.55 23.41
C ARG A 134 -3.23 -8.38 23.53
N ALA A 135 -2.80 -7.15 23.31
CA ALA A 135 -3.66 -5.98 23.36
C ALA A 135 -4.59 -5.92 22.15
N GLU A 136 -4.06 -6.20 20.96
CA GLU A 136 -4.83 -6.25 19.70
C GLU A 136 -5.85 -7.40 19.71
N VAL A 137 -5.45 -8.59 20.20
CA VAL A 137 -6.37 -9.73 20.36
C VAL A 137 -7.54 -9.37 21.30
N ARG A 138 -7.24 -8.75 22.47
CA ARG A 138 -8.30 -8.28 23.38
C ARG A 138 -9.20 -7.21 22.77
N ASP A 139 -8.69 -6.34 21.91
CA ASP A 139 -9.51 -5.37 21.17
C ASP A 139 -10.48 -6.09 20.23
N LEU A 140 -10.01 -7.11 19.51
CA LEU A 140 -10.85 -7.93 18.63
C LEU A 140 -11.93 -8.70 19.40
N GLU A 141 -11.58 -9.38 20.48
CA GLU A 141 -12.50 -10.23 21.26
C GLU A 141 -13.69 -9.47 21.87
N ARG A 142 -13.57 -8.15 22.03
CA ARG A 142 -14.64 -7.26 22.55
C ARG A 142 -15.64 -6.82 21.48
N ARG A 143 -15.41 -7.15 20.21
CA ARG A 143 -16.20 -6.66 19.08
C ARG A 143 -17.19 -7.72 18.58
N ALA A 144 -18.28 -7.27 17.95
CA ALA A 144 -19.15 -8.16 17.20
C ALA A 144 -18.41 -8.75 15.98
N ALA A 145 -18.79 -9.93 15.53
CA ALA A 145 -18.07 -10.67 14.48
C ALA A 145 -17.79 -9.87 13.20
N ALA A 146 -18.74 -9.04 12.75
CA ALA A 146 -18.53 -8.19 11.58
C ALA A 146 -17.42 -7.13 11.83
N GLU A 147 -17.44 -6.50 12.99
CA GLU A 147 -16.44 -5.52 13.41
C GLU A 147 -15.08 -6.17 13.70
N GLN A 148 -15.06 -7.43 14.16
CA GLN A 148 -13.81 -8.18 14.34
C GLN A 148 -13.09 -8.35 13.01
N ARG A 149 -13.80 -8.75 11.95
CA ARG A 149 -13.21 -8.95 10.62
C ARG A 149 -12.66 -7.64 10.04
N GLU A 150 -13.41 -6.56 10.15
CA GLU A 150 -12.93 -5.25 9.71
C GLU A 150 -11.68 -4.81 10.47
N ARG A 151 -11.71 -4.93 11.80
CA ARG A 151 -10.61 -4.56 12.68
C ARG A 151 -9.38 -5.44 12.47
N PHE A 152 -9.58 -6.75 12.31
CA PHE A 152 -8.52 -7.68 11.99
C PHE A 152 -7.82 -7.26 10.68
N THR A 153 -8.61 -7.00 9.62
CA THR A 153 -8.05 -6.59 8.32
C THR A 153 -7.30 -5.27 8.44
N GLU A 154 -7.81 -4.29 9.19
CA GLU A 154 -7.12 -3.02 9.46
C GLU A 154 -5.74 -3.25 10.10
N LEU A 155 -5.68 -4.08 11.14
CA LEU A 155 -4.44 -4.38 11.85
C LEU A 155 -3.47 -5.20 11.01
N TRP A 156 -3.97 -6.22 10.32
CA TRP A 156 -3.18 -7.10 9.44
C TRP A 156 -2.52 -6.29 8.32
N THR A 157 -3.31 -5.51 7.60
CA THR A 157 -2.82 -4.69 6.48
C THR A 157 -1.76 -3.68 6.93
N LEU A 158 -1.89 -3.09 8.12
CA LEU A 158 -0.87 -2.20 8.69
C LEU A 158 0.44 -2.94 9.02
N LYS A 159 0.35 -4.13 9.62
CA LYS A 159 1.53 -4.96 9.95
C LYS A 159 2.27 -5.40 8.69
N GLU A 160 1.53 -5.84 7.67
CA GLU A 160 2.08 -6.22 6.37
C GLU A 160 2.75 -5.03 5.67
N ALA A 161 2.11 -3.87 5.64
CA ALA A 161 2.71 -2.67 5.08
C ALA A 161 4.03 -2.31 5.79
N HIS A 162 4.10 -2.42 7.11
CA HIS A 162 5.32 -2.22 7.87
C HIS A 162 6.40 -3.26 7.50
N ALA A 163 6.06 -4.55 7.52
CA ALA A 163 6.98 -5.63 7.17
C ALA A 163 7.54 -5.50 5.75
N LYS A 164 6.69 -5.11 4.78
CA LYS A 164 7.09 -4.84 3.40
C LYS A 164 8.03 -3.64 3.28
N SER A 165 7.86 -2.62 4.12
CA SER A 165 8.74 -1.45 4.08
C SER A 165 10.15 -1.75 4.57
N THR A 166 10.30 -2.60 5.58
CA THR A 166 11.60 -3.04 6.11
C THR A 166 12.24 -4.14 5.28
N GLY A 167 11.45 -4.89 4.52
CA GLY A 167 11.90 -6.10 3.82
C GLY A 167 12.14 -7.28 4.76
N ALA A 168 11.71 -7.22 6.01
CA ALA A 168 11.91 -8.30 6.99
C ALA A 168 10.99 -9.51 6.77
N GLY A 169 9.95 -9.35 5.94
CA GLY A 169 8.87 -10.35 5.82
C GLY A 169 7.98 -10.37 7.07
N ILE A 170 6.98 -11.25 7.08
CA ILE A 170 6.21 -11.51 8.31
C ILE A 170 7.10 -12.33 9.25
N VAL A 171 7.69 -11.66 10.21
CA VAL A 171 8.28 -12.32 11.36
C VAL A 171 7.17 -12.51 12.38
N SER A 172 6.95 -13.72 12.85
CA SER A 172 5.87 -14.03 13.78
C SER A 172 6.10 -13.35 15.14
N GLY A 173 5.04 -12.79 15.73
CA GLY A 173 5.01 -12.44 17.14
C GLY A 173 5.46 -11.02 17.48
N ASP A 174 6.33 -10.90 18.50
CA ASP A 174 6.66 -9.64 19.18
C ASP A 174 7.52 -8.67 18.35
N ASP A 175 7.99 -9.07 17.15
CA ASP A 175 8.84 -8.25 16.28
C ASP A 175 8.04 -7.29 15.37
N LEU A 176 6.72 -7.49 15.26
CA LEU A 176 5.85 -6.58 14.53
C LEU A 176 5.31 -5.48 15.45
N PRO A 177 5.19 -4.23 14.97
CA PRO A 177 4.58 -3.18 15.77
C PRO A 177 3.14 -3.55 16.15
N SER A 178 2.78 -3.24 17.39
CA SER A 178 1.39 -3.31 17.84
C SER A 178 0.70 -1.99 17.54
N PHE A 179 -0.51 -2.05 17.00
CA PHE A 179 -1.27 -0.87 16.63
C PHE A 179 -2.48 -0.69 17.54
N ALA A 180 -2.69 0.54 17.99
CA ALA A 180 -3.92 0.97 18.64
C ALA A 180 -4.54 2.13 17.86
N PHE A 181 -5.84 2.31 18.00
CA PHE A 181 -6.54 3.38 17.33
C PHE A 181 -7.27 4.26 18.35
N SER A 182 -6.96 5.55 18.35
CA SER A 182 -7.69 6.52 19.16
C SER A 182 -9.12 6.72 18.67
N ALA A 183 -9.98 7.25 19.51
CA ALA A 183 -11.34 7.63 19.13
C ALA A 183 -11.38 8.68 18.00
N SER A 184 -10.34 9.50 17.86
CA SER A 184 -10.19 10.47 16.77
C SER A 184 -9.63 9.86 15.47
N GLY A 185 -9.44 8.52 15.39
CA GLY A 185 -8.90 7.84 14.22
C GLY A 185 -7.38 7.95 14.04
N LEU A 186 -6.63 8.30 15.10
CA LEU A 186 -5.17 8.25 15.05
C LEU A 186 -4.67 6.80 15.18
N ILE A 187 -3.67 6.47 14.39
CA ILE A 187 -2.88 5.25 14.55
C ILE A 187 -1.79 5.54 15.59
N GLU A 188 -1.76 4.71 16.62
CA GLU A 188 -0.72 4.68 17.64
C GLU A 188 0.04 3.36 17.47
N ALA A 189 1.29 3.43 17.09
CA ALA A 189 2.15 2.27 16.95
C ALA A 189 3.02 2.15 18.19
N SER A 190 3.04 0.99 18.83
CA SER A 190 4.02 0.66 19.85
C SER A 190 5.23 0.04 19.17
N ALA A 191 6.18 0.83 18.71
CA ALA A 191 7.47 0.32 18.29
C ALA A 191 8.54 0.83 19.24
N ALA A 192 9.30 -0.08 19.81
CA ALA A 192 10.48 0.28 20.56
C ALA A 192 11.40 1.16 19.69
N ALA A 193 11.80 2.30 20.23
CA ALA A 193 12.89 3.17 19.80
C ALA A 193 12.83 3.93 18.46
N GLU A 194 11.94 3.63 17.52
CA GLU A 194 11.88 4.28 16.20
C GLU A 194 10.56 5.02 15.90
N GLU A 195 9.71 5.30 16.88
CA GLU A 195 8.39 5.90 16.69
C GLU A 195 8.36 7.22 15.89
N ARG A 196 9.47 7.95 15.87
CA ARG A 196 9.55 9.24 15.17
C ARG A 196 9.79 9.12 13.67
N ALA A 197 10.29 7.96 13.21
CA ALA A 197 10.65 7.74 11.82
C ALA A 197 9.51 7.18 10.99
N TRP A 198 8.41 6.72 11.58
CA TRP A 198 7.32 6.04 10.90
C TRP A 198 6.07 6.91 10.71
N THR A 199 5.55 6.89 9.50
CA THR A 199 4.25 7.44 9.15
C THR A 199 3.37 6.35 8.58
N PHE A 200 2.17 6.18 9.15
CA PHE A 200 1.19 5.20 8.70
C PHE A 200 -0.08 5.88 8.24
N ALA A 201 -0.70 5.35 7.20
CA ALA A 201 -2.07 5.69 6.83
C ALA A 201 -2.82 4.44 6.39
N LEU A 202 -4.11 4.42 6.69
CA LEU A 202 -5.04 3.34 6.34
C LEU A 202 -6.25 3.93 5.61
N PHE A 203 -6.54 3.37 4.46
CA PHE A 203 -7.64 3.77 3.59
C PHE A 203 -8.61 2.60 3.38
N ARG A 204 -9.85 2.95 3.07
CA ARG A 204 -10.85 2.04 2.53
C ARG A 204 -11.08 2.36 1.06
N VAL A 205 -11.00 1.33 0.22
CA VAL A 205 -11.40 1.35 -1.19
C VAL A 205 -12.41 0.23 -1.35
N LEU A 206 -13.67 0.55 -1.54
CA LEU A 206 -14.76 -0.45 -1.56
C LEU A 206 -14.75 -1.33 -0.29
N ASP A 207 -14.64 -2.65 -0.45
CA ASP A 207 -14.51 -3.66 0.60
C ASP A 207 -13.06 -4.01 0.96
N TYR A 208 -12.09 -3.28 0.40
CA TYR A 208 -10.67 -3.46 0.67
C TYR A 208 -10.15 -2.49 1.73
N ARG A 209 -9.05 -2.87 2.36
CA ARG A 209 -8.20 -2.02 3.19
C ARG A 209 -6.86 -1.85 2.48
N VAL A 210 -6.38 -0.62 2.42
CA VAL A 210 -5.08 -0.26 1.85
C VAL A 210 -4.30 0.45 2.93
N ALA A 211 -3.19 -0.13 3.38
CA ALA A 211 -2.32 0.48 4.36
C ALA A 211 -0.98 0.84 3.73
N VAL A 212 -0.43 1.96 4.15
CA VAL A 212 0.93 2.39 3.80
C VAL A 212 1.74 2.66 5.06
N ALA A 213 2.99 2.23 5.03
CA ALA A 213 4.02 2.55 6.00
C ALA A 213 5.15 3.29 5.28
N VAL A 214 5.53 4.44 5.80
CA VAL A 214 6.64 5.26 5.30
C VAL A 214 7.62 5.50 6.43
N ARG A 215 8.89 5.16 6.21
CA ARG A 215 9.99 5.46 7.12
C ARG A 215 10.83 6.59 6.56
N ALA A 216 10.88 7.71 7.26
CA ALA A 216 11.63 8.88 6.83
C ALA A 216 11.99 9.77 8.02
N ASP A 217 13.15 10.44 7.94
CA ASP A 217 13.58 11.40 8.95
C ASP A 217 12.89 12.76 8.82
N GLU A 218 12.18 12.97 7.71
CA GLU A 218 11.48 14.22 7.41
C GLU A 218 9.96 14.06 7.50
N PRO A 219 9.21 15.17 7.70
CA PRO A 219 7.76 15.15 7.62
C PRO A 219 7.26 14.58 6.29
N THR A 220 6.25 13.71 6.37
CA THR A 220 5.74 12.96 5.23
C THR A 220 4.36 13.40 4.83
N THR A 221 4.18 13.67 3.54
CA THR A 221 2.89 13.83 2.89
C THR A 221 2.54 12.55 2.15
N ILE A 222 1.33 12.03 2.33
CA ILE A 222 0.82 10.86 1.63
C ILE A 222 -0.31 11.29 0.71
N SER A 223 -0.23 10.94 -0.57
CA SER A 223 -1.34 11.10 -1.52
C SER A 223 -1.81 9.75 -2.04
N ILE A 224 -3.12 9.63 -2.27
CA ILE A 224 -3.74 8.44 -2.85
C ILE A 224 -4.71 8.84 -3.95
N SER A 225 -4.65 8.14 -5.09
CA SER A 225 -5.55 8.35 -6.23
C SER A 225 -5.84 7.03 -6.95
N PRO A 226 -6.98 6.90 -7.64
CA PRO A 226 -7.18 5.81 -8.59
C PRO A 226 -6.22 5.93 -9.76
N SER A 227 -6.00 4.85 -10.47
CA SER A 227 -5.29 4.85 -11.75
C SER A 227 -6.18 5.47 -12.85
N GLU A 228 -5.55 5.96 -13.92
CA GLU A 228 -6.28 6.53 -15.06
C GLU A 228 -7.18 5.50 -15.77
N ASN A 229 -6.87 4.21 -15.64
CA ASN A 229 -7.63 3.11 -16.24
C ASN A 229 -8.73 2.56 -15.31
N ASP A 230 -8.89 3.13 -14.10
CA ASP A 230 -9.90 2.69 -13.15
C ASP A 230 -11.30 3.18 -13.58
N ALA A 231 -12.04 2.34 -14.27
CA ALA A 231 -13.41 2.65 -14.71
C ALA A 231 -14.43 2.62 -13.55
N VAL A 232 -14.08 1.98 -12.45
CA VAL A 232 -14.91 1.89 -11.25
C VAL A 232 -14.34 2.84 -10.20
N HIS A 233 -14.86 4.03 -10.17
CA HIS A 233 -14.47 5.09 -9.23
C HIS A 233 -14.78 4.73 -7.76
N GLY A 234 -14.08 3.74 -7.24
CA GLY A 234 -14.05 3.47 -5.82
C GLY A 234 -13.21 4.54 -5.13
N GLU A 235 -13.83 5.62 -4.63
CA GLU A 235 -13.10 6.63 -3.88
C GLU A 235 -12.36 6.01 -2.69
N ALA A 236 -11.08 6.33 -2.57
CA ALA A 236 -10.31 6.01 -1.39
C ALA A 236 -10.74 6.91 -0.24
N ARG A 237 -11.27 6.31 0.83
CA ARG A 237 -11.63 7.03 2.03
C ARG A 237 -10.56 6.82 3.10
N LEU A 238 -9.98 7.90 3.61
CA LEU A 238 -9.09 7.83 4.76
C LEU A 238 -9.85 7.33 5.98
N LEU A 239 -9.38 6.23 6.56
CA LEU A 239 -9.90 5.71 7.82
C LEU A 239 -9.08 6.20 9.00
N ARG A 240 -7.74 6.10 8.90
CA ARG A 240 -6.82 6.34 10.00
C ARG A 240 -5.48 6.85 9.51
N VAL A 241 -4.80 7.61 10.36
CA VAL A 241 -3.47 8.17 10.07
C VAL A 241 -2.68 8.35 11.36
N SER A 242 -1.35 8.19 11.30
CA SER A 242 -0.47 8.50 12.43
C SER A 242 -0.34 10.01 12.65
N ARG A 243 0.06 10.40 13.88
CA ARG A 243 0.24 11.80 14.24
C ARG A 243 1.31 12.45 13.34
N GLY A 244 1.07 13.67 12.89
CA GLY A 244 2.01 14.46 12.08
C GLY A 244 2.00 14.16 10.58
N ALA A 245 1.26 13.14 10.13
CA ALA A 245 1.11 12.88 8.69
C ALA A 245 0.19 13.90 8.02
N VAL A 246 0.54 14.31 6.82
CA VAL A 246 -0.29 15.13 5.94
C VAL A 246 -0.86 14.24 4.84
N ILE A 247 -2.18 14.23 4.70
CA ILE A 247 -2.86 13.45 3.65
C ILE A 247 -3.36 14.39 2.57
N ALA A 248 -2.99 14.11 1.33
CA ALA A 248 -3.50 14.81 0.16
C ALA A 248 -4.47 13.89 -0.61
N SER A 249 -5.70 14.32 -0.84
CA SER A 249 -6.74 13.50 -1.49
C SER A 249 -6.80 13.63 -3.01
N GLU A 250 -6.19 14.66 -3.57
CA GLU A 250 -6.18 14.89 -5.02
C GLU A 250 -4.87 15.55 -5.48
N ILE A 251 -4.27 14.98 -6.53
CA ILE A 251 -3.28 15.69 -7.34
C ILE A 251 -4.05 16.19 -8.56
N THR A 252 -4.33 17.48 -8.62
CA THR A 252 -4.88 18.08 -9.83
C THR A 252 -3.82 18.06 -10.95
N PRO A 253 -4.21 18.10 -12.24
CA PRO A 253 -3.25 18.19 -13.37
C PRO A 253 -2.27 19.36 -13.27
N ALA A 254 -2.57 20.36 -12.43
CA ALA A 254 -1.71 21.52 -12.15
C ALA A 254 -0.74 21.33 -10.97
N GLY A 255 -0.66 20.12 -10.37
CA GLY A 255 0.26 19.83 -9.27
C GLY A 255 -0.11 20.43 -7.91
N LEU A 256 -1.31 20.99 -7.78
CA LEU A 256 -1.80 21.53 -6.51
C LEU A 256 -2.37 20.41 -5.64
N ILE A 257 -1.75 20.19 -4.49
CA ILE A 257 -2.17 19.23 -3.47
C ILE A 257 -3.29 19.86 -2.65
N ARG A 258 -4.49 19.28 -2.68
CA ARG A 258 -5.53 19.63 -1.74
C ARG A 258 -5.30 18.89 -0.43
N VAL A 259 -4.80 19.58 0.57
CA VAL A 259 -4.60 19.04 1.93
C VAL A 259 -5.98 18.88 2.59
N LEU A 260 -6.32 17.67 3.01
CA LEU A 260 -7.43 17.45 3.90
C LEU A 260 -6.99 17.86 5.31
N GLU A 261 -7.19 19.13 5.65
CA GLU A 261 -7.03 19.57 7.04
C GLU A 261 -8.10 18.86 7.90
N ARG A 262 -7.66 18.29 9.02
CA ARG A 262 -8.59 17.81 10.05
C ARG A 262 -9.40 18.97 10.59
N PRO A 263 -10.70 18.81 10.83
CA PRO A 263 -11.42 19.76 11.66
C PRO A 263 -10.72 19.82 13.02
N ARG A 264 -10.36 21.01 13.47
CA ARG A 264 -9.83 21.24 14.81
C ARG A 264 -10.88 20.76 15.80
N PRO A 265 -10.51 19.99 16.84
CA PRO A 265 -11.46 19.70 17.90
C PRO A 265 -11.88 21.04 18.53
N SER A 266 -13.20 21.26 18.61
CA SER A 266 -13.83 22.34 19.35
C SER A 266 -13.60 22.18 20.85
#